data_7ef3aa1977b709837ec348756765ddd1
#
_entry.id   7ef3aa1977b709837ec348756765ddd1
#
_cell.length_a   1.000
_cell.length_b   1.000
_cell.length_c   1.000
_cell.angle_alpha   90.00
_cell.angle_beta   90.00
_cell.angle_gamma   90.00
#
_symmetry.space_group_name_H-M   'P 1'
#
loop_
_entity.id
_entity.type
_entity.pdbx_description
1 polymer ?
#
loop_
_entity_poly.entity_id
_entity_poly.type
_entity_poly.pdbx_seq_one_letter_code
_entity_poly.pdbx_strand_id
1 'polypeptide(L)'
;MSTLLVKTAGPENIGKVIAIVTTPMIFGPIFGPVLGGLLIEFSSWQWLFFINVGVVALAIPLLIRNLPDFPAVDASRKLDIIGILLLSGMSIAMIMGISKAADSASFLIPSTLLWLAIGGGLLLAYILYDRHSPYPTVLPLRLFHHRTFKATSIGLFLANIAIMGPMFLLPLIFQNMLELTTIGAALALIPQGLGMLVMRPYIGRMIDKVGAKRVVLVSVALSMLGSVPLVFITQQTSFIWLSFVLFTRGMGVGGITIALSSDAYTGLDEQDLPPAGVGINVIENLGSSFGTALLATVFAATTLTAGQVAGFHASFLVAIIALVLVTLPALFLTEK
;
A
#
# COMPACT_ATOMS: atom_id res chain seq x y z
N MET A 1 11.97 11.65 5.53
CA MET A 1 13.06 10.65 5.53
C MET A 1 14.00 10.83 4.34
N SER A 2 13.52 10.85 3.12
CA SER A 2 14.35 11.02 1.90
C SER A 2 15.22 12.29 1.90
N THR A 3 14.70 13.42 2.35
CA THR A 3 15.41 14.71 2.40
C THR A 3 16.61 14.68 3.35
N LEU A 4 16.51 13.99 4.49
CA LEU A 4 17.62 13.82 5.45
C LEU A 4 18.70 12.92 4.87
N LEU A 5 18.31 11.83 4.20
CA LEU A 5 19.24 10.90 3.56
C LEU A 5 20.03 11.57 2.43
N VAL A 6 19.37 12.40 1.63
CA VAL A 6 20.02 13.16 0.55
C VAL A 6 21.02 14.18 1.10
N LYS A 7 20.67 14.89 2.19
CA LYS A 7 21.57 15.86 2.82
C LYS A 7 22.81 15.24 3.47
N THR A 8 22.67 14.02 4.04
CA THR A 8 23.79 13.36 4.75
C THR A 8 24.68 12.52 3.83
N ALA A 9 24.13 11.97 2.73
CA ALA A 9 24.86 11.05 1.85
C ALA A 9 25.72 11.74 0.78
N GLY A 10 25.41 12.98 0.44
CA GLY A 10 25.96 13.66 -0.72
C GLY A 10 25.47 13.06 -2.05
N PRO A 11 25.49 13.83 -3.14
CA PRO A 11 24.87 13.44 -4.42
C PRO A 11 25.43 12.15 -5.03
N GLU A 12 26.68 11.81 -4.77
CA GLU A 12 27.33 10.61 -5.34
C GLU A 12 26.94 9.29 -4.66
N ASN A 13 26.46 9.32 -3.41
CA ASN A 13 26.19 8.12 -2.60
C ASN A 13 24.70 7.89 -2.31
N ILE A 14 23.79 8.71 -2.85
CA ILE A 14 22.35 8.65 -2.58
C ILE A 14 21.78 7.26 -2.86
N GLY A 15 22.10 6.66 -3.99
CA GLY A 15 21.61 5.34 -4.37
C GLY A 15 22.03 4.23 -3.41
N LYS A 16 23.29 4.28 -2.94
CA LYS A 16 23.83 3.30 -1.98
C LYS A 16 23.16 3.44 -0.60
N VAL A 17 22.96 4.67 -0.13
CA VAL A 17 22.34 4.95 1.17
C VAL A 17 20.85 4.60 1.14
N ILE A 18 20.13 4.95 0.08
CA ILE A 18 18.74 4.54 -0.11
C ILE A 18 18.64 3.01 -0.12
N ALA A 19 19.50 2.31 -0.84
CA ALA A 19 19.48 0.85 -0.87
C ALA A 19 19.69 0.24 0.51
N ILE A 20 20.66 0.73 1.30
CA ILE A 20 20.92 0.24 2.66
C ILE A 20 19.71 0.50 3.58
N VAL A 21 19.15 1.71 3.56
CA VAL A 21 18.04 2.11 4.45
C VAL A 21 16.72 1.41 4.08
N THR A 22 16.49 1.14 2.80
CA THR A 22 15.26 0.46 2.36
C THR A 22 15.37 -1.07 2.43
N THR A 23 16.56 -1.64 2.57
CA THR A 23 16.75 -3.10 2.69
C THR A 23 15.97 -3.70 3.87
N PRO A 24 16.01 -3.15 5.12
CA PRO A 24 15.23 -3.68 6.22
C PRO A 24 13.70 -3.65 5.98
N MET A 25 13.20 -2.68 5.21
CA MET A 25 11.78 -2.58 4.89
C MET A 25 11.27 -3.76 4.05
N ILE A 26 12.18 -4.46 3.35
CA ILE A 26 11.85 -5.63 2.55
C ILE A 26 11.52 -6.83 3.42
N PHE A 27 12.16 -6.91 4.58
CA PHE A 27 11.95 -8.03 5.50
C PHE A 27 10.57 -8.00 6.17
N GLY A 28 9.94 -6.83 6.29
CA GLY A 28 8.61 -6.68 6.89
C GLY A 28 7.56 -7.59 6.25
N PRO A 29 7.30 -7.51 4.95
CA PRO A 29 6.32 -8.37 4.26
C PRO A 29 6.67 -9.86 4.27
N ILE A 30 7.96 -10.21 4.41
CA ILE A 30 8.41 -11.62 4.44
C ILE A 30 8.29 -12.19 5.86
N PHE A 31 8.91 -11.52 6.83
CA PHE A 31 8.97 -12.01 8.21
C PHE A 31 7.75 -11.65 9.05
N GLY A 32 7.03 -10.58 8.67
CA GLY A 32 5.84 -10.14 9.40
C GLY A 32 4.81 -11.26 9.60
N PRO A 33 4.29 -11.87 8.53
CA PRO A 33 3.35 -12.99 8.64
C PRO A 33 3.92 -14.19 9.39
N VAL A 34 5.20 -14.52 9.19
CA VAL A 34 5.86 -15.66 9.87
C VAL A 34 6.00 -15.40 11.37
N LEU A 35 6.53 -14.23 11.76
CA LEU A 35 6.63 -13.83 13.17
C LEU A 35 5.24 -13.70 13.80
N GLY A 36 4.28 -13.15 13.06
CA GLY A 36 2.89 -13.04 13.51
C GLY A 36 2.28 -14.41 13.76
N GLY A 37 2.44 -15.36 12.84
CA GLY A 37 1.98 -16.73 12.97
C GLY A 37 2.61 -17.46 14.18
N LEU A 38 3.94 -17.35 14.33
CA LEU A 38 4.66 -17.95 15.48
C LEU A 38 4.17 -17.38 16.82
N LEU A 39 4.00 -16.05 16.91
CA LEU A 39 3.52 -15.42 18.14
C LEU A 39 2.10 -15.82 18.51
N ILE A 40 1.21 -15.93 17.52
CA ILE A 40 -0.19 -16.34 17.76
C ILE A 40 -0.24 -17.81 18.17
N GLU A 41 0.58 -18.67 17.59
CA GLU A 41 0.53 -20.13 17.86
C GLU A 41 1.21 -20.49 19.20
N PHE A 42 2.37 -19.89 19.52
CA PHE A 42 3.14 -20.23 20.73
C PHE A 42 2.96 -19.28 21.90
N SER A 43 2.22 -18.18 21.73
CA SER A 43 2.03 -17.18 22.75
C SER A 43 0.62 -16.58 22.69
N SER A 44 0.49 -15.27 22.64
CA SER A 44 -0.79 -14.58 22.53
C SER A 44 -0.68 -13.37 21.58
N TRP A 45 -1.81 -12.99 20.99
CA TRP A 45 -1.87 -11.89 20.02
C TRP A 45 -1.36 -10.55 20.56
N GLN A 46 -1.38 -10.35 21.88
CA GLN A 46 -0.89 -9.13 22.55
C GLN A 46 0.62 -8.92 22.31
N TRP A 47 1.41 -10.00 22.17
CA TRP A 47 2.83 -9.91 21.90
C TRP A 47 3.17 -9.25 20.56
N LEU A 48 2.25 -9.25 19.59
CA LEU A 48 2.40 -8.48 18.34
C LEU A 48 2.55 -6.98 18.60
N PHE A 49 1.90 -6.48 19.64
CA PHE A 49 2.02 -5.07 20.05
C PHE A 49 3.23 -4.81 20.93
N PHE A 50 3.53 -5.71 21.86
CA PHE A 50 4.69 -5.57 22.76
C PHE A 50 6.02 -5.57 22.02
N ILE A 51 6.16 -6.33 20.93
CA ILE A 51 7.35 -6.26 20.07
C ILE A 51 7.56 -4.84 19.53
N ASN A 52 6.50 -4.18 19.06
CA ASN A 52 6.61 -2.81 18.58
C ASN A 52 7.09 -1.86 19.69
N VAL A 53 6.59 -2.03 20.92
CA VAL A 53 7.05 -1.24 22.07
C VAL A 53 8.54 -1.48 22.34
N GLY A 54 8.98 -2.74 22.30
CA GLY A 54 10.40 -3.09 22.46
C GLY A 54 11.30 -2.48 21.39
N VAL A 55 10.89 -2.58 20.12
CA VAL A 55 11.62 -1.98 19.00
C VAL A 55 11.70 -0.45 19.13
N VAL A 56 10.60 0.22 19.50
CA VAL A 56 10.57 1.68 19.69
C VAL A 56 11.43 2.09 20.89
N ALA A 57 11.36 1.34 21.99
CA ALA A 57 12.16 1.60 23.18
C ALA A 57 13.67 1.51 22.91
N LEU A 58 14.10 0.66 21.98
CA LEU A 58 15.49 0.58 21.52
C LEU A 58 15.82 1.66 20.47
N ALA A 59 14.89 1.94 19.57
CA ALA A 59 15.12 2.88 18.46
C ALA A 59 15.24 4.33 18.96
N ILE A 60 14.40 4.77 19.91
CA ILE A 60 14.42 6.16 20.42
C ILE A 60 15.78 6.57 21.01
N PRO A 61 16.39 5.84 21.94
CA PRO A 61 17.72 6.20 22.46
C PRO A 61 18.81 6.22 21.39
N LEU A 62 18.75 5.26 20.44
CA LEU A 62 19.70 5.20 19.33
C LEU A 62 19.55 6.41 18.40
N LEU A 63 18.32 6.84 18.11
CA LEU A 63 18.05 8.03 17.32
C LEU A 63 18.53 9.30 18.03
N ILE A 64 18.21 9.48 19.31
CA ILE A 64 18.62 10.64 20.08
C ILE A 64 20.16 10.75 20.15
N ARG A 65 20.85 9.61 20.25
CA ARG A 65 22.31 9.61 20.35
C ARG A 65 23.04 9.85 19.03
N ASN A 66 22.46 9.37 17.92
CA ASN A 66 23.17 9.31 16.63
C ASN A 66 22.62 10.30 15.58
N LEU A 67 21.45 10.90 15.82
CA LEU A 67 20.89 11.86 14.88
C LEU A 67 21.48 13.24 15.15
N PRO A 68 22.18 13.86 14.20
CA PRO A 68 22.65 15.24 14.35
C PRO A 68 21.44 16.20 14.39
N ASP A 69 21.59 17.29 15.13
CA ASP A 69 20.61 18.36 15.16
C ASP A 69 20.54 19.02 13.78
N PHE A 70 19.38 18.94 13.17
CA PHE A 70 19.10 19.64 11.92
C PHE A 70 18.39 20.95 12.22
N PRO A 71 18.98 22.11 11.85
CA PRO A 71 18.26 23.36 11.97
C PRO A 71 17.00 23.32 11.11
N ALA A 72 15.90 23.86 11.64
CA ALA A 72 14.67 23.96 10.90
C ALA A 72 14.90 24.70 9.57
N VAL A 73 14.49 24.11 8.47
CA VAL A 73 14.68 24.69 7.11
C VAL A 73 13.89 26.00 6.98
N ASP A 74 12.77 26.09 7.67
CA ASP A 74 11.93 27.29 7.76
C ASP A 74 11.20 27.29 9.10
N ALA A 75 11.75 28.01 10.09
CA ALA A 75 11.17 28.14 11.41
C ALA A 75 9.87 29.02 11.43
N SER A 76 9.60 29.74 10.33
CA SER A 76 8.42 30.59 10.21
C SER A 76 7.18 29.83 9.73
N ARG A 77 7.35 28.61 9.24
CA ARG A 77 6.27 27.80 8.67
C ARG A 77 5.37 27.26 9.77
N LYS A 78 4.16 27.79 9.86
CA LYS A 78 3.15 27.30 10.80
C LYS A 78 2.63 25.94 10.37
N LEU A 79 2.38 25.07 11.35
CA LEU A 79 1.75 23.78 11.11
C LEU A 79 0.30 23.98 10.66
N ASP A 80 -0.10 23.36 9.56
CA ASP A 80 -1.48 23.39 9.08
C ASP A 80 -2.35 22.42 9.88
N ILE A 81 -2.70 22.82 11.12
CA ILE A 81 -3.50 22.00 12.04
C ILE A 81 -4.88 21.70 11.45
N ILE A 82 -5.50 22.69 10.77
CA ILE A 82 -6.84 22.53 10.18
C ILE A 82 -6.80 21.49 9.07
N GLY A 83 -5.84 21.59 8.15
CA GLY A 83 -5.66 20.62 7.08
C GLY A 83 -5.37 19.20 7.61
N ILE A 84 -4.53 19.07 8.64
CA ILE A 84 -4.26 17.79 9.31
C ILE A 84 -5.55 17.21 9.89
N LEU A 85 -6.33 17.99 10.63
CA LEU A 85 -7.57 17.51 11.24
C LEU A 85 -8.62 17.10 10.20
N LEU A 86 -8.77 17.87 9.12
CA LEU A 86 -9.71 17.56 8.03
C LEU A 86 -9.31 16.27 7.29
N LEU A 87 -8.02 16.10 6.93
CA LEU A 87 -7.54 14.89 6.24
C LEU A 87 -7.56 13.67 7.15
N SER A 88 -7.19 13.81 8.42
CA SER A 88 -7.25 12.71 9.40
C SER A 88 -8.70 12.30 9.66
N GLY A 89 -9.59 13.27 9.89
CA GLY A 89 -11.01 13.00 10.07
C GLY A 89 -11.65 12.35 8.85
N MET A 90 -11.31 12.84 7.65
CA MET A 90 -11.73 12.22 6.38
C MET A 90 -11.25 10.76 6.29
N SER A 91 -9.97 10.50 6.57
CA SER A 91 -9.41 9.14 6.51
C SER A 91 -10.07 8.22 7.52
N ILE A 92 -10.27 8.67 8.77
CA ILE A 92 -10.95 7.89 9.80
C ILE A 92 -12.39 7.60 9.39
N ALA A 93 -13.14 8.60 8.92
CA ALA A 93 -14.52 8.43 8.51
C ALA A 93 -14.66 7.48 7.32
N MET A 94 -13.79 7.60 6.31
CA MET A 94 -13.75 6.68 5.17
C MET A 94 -13.46 5.24 5.62
N ILE A 95 -12.43 5.03 6.43
CA ILE A 95 -12.05 3.70 6.94
C ILE A 95 -13.19 3.10 7.77
N MET A 96 -13.81 3.89 8.66
CA MET A 96 -14.95 3.41 9.47
C MET A 96 -16.15 3.04 8.60
N GLY A 97 -16.46 3.84 7.58
CA GLY A 97 -17.54 3.53 6.64
C GLY A 97 -17.29 2.22 5.89
N ILE A 98 -16.07 2.05 5.40
CA ILE A 98 -15.66 0.85 4.66
C ILE A 98 -15.62 -0.39 5.59
N SER A 99 -15.13 -0.25 6.83
CA SER A 99 -15.17 -1.33 7.83
C SER A 99 -16.59 -1.77 8.13
N LYS A 100 -17.54 -0.82 8.29
CA LYS A 100 -18.97 -1.13 8.48
C LYS A 100 -19.58 -1.85 7.27
N ALA A 101 -19.16 -1.52 6.05
CA ALA A 101 -19.56 -2.26 4.86
C ALA A 101 -19.06 -3.71 4.90
N ALA A 102 -17.83 -3.95 5.33
CA ALA A 102 -17.27 -5.29 5.46
C ALA A 102 -18.01 -6.12 6.52
N ASP A 103 -18.27 -5.54 7.72
CA ASP A 103 -18.98 -6.21 8.81
C ASP A 103 -20.39 -6.66 8.41
N SER A 104 -21.05 -5.87 7.57
CA SER A 104 -22.45 -6.10 7.16
C SER A 104 -22.60 -6.69 5.77
N ALA A 105 -21.49 -7.03 5.11
CA ALA A 105 -21.43 -7.52 3.72
C ALA A 105 -22.23 -6.64 2.72
N SER A 106 -22.38 -5.35 3.01
CA SER A 106 -23.13 -4.41 2.17
C SER A 106 -22.67 -2.96 2.33
N PHE A 107 -22.55 -2.26 1.20
CA PHE A 107 -22.28 -0.82 1.18
C PHE A 107 -23.51 0.07 1.35
N LEU A 108 -24.73 -0.49 1.25
CA LEU A 108 -25.98 0.27 1.24
C LEU A 108 -26.62 0.41 2.63
N ILE A 109 -25.92 0.06 3.69
CA ILE A 109 -26.45 0.20 5.06
C ILE A 109 -26.32 1.65 5.53
N PRO A 110 -27.35 2.17 6.24
CA PRO A 110 -27.37 3.57 6.68
C PRO A 110 -26.12 4.00 7.47
N SER A 111 -25.58 3.13 8.32
CA SER A 111 -24.35 3.42 9.08
C SER A 111 -23.13 3.56 8.18
N THR A 112 -22.99 2.73 7.15
CA THR A 112 -21.93 2.80 6.14
C THR A 112 -22.04 4.11 5.36
N LEU A 113 -23.24 4.40 4.84
CA LEU A 113 -23.50 5.61 4.05
C LEU A 113 -23.26 6.88 4.87
N LEU A 114 -23.64 6.87 6.15
CA LEU A 114 -23.40 8.01 7.05
C LEU A 114 -21.90 8.30 7.19
N TRP A 115 -21.06 7.29 7.46
CA TRP A 115 -19.63 7.45 7.61
C TRP A 115 -18.96 7.87 6.30
N LEU A 116 -19.37 7.30 5.17
CA LEU A 116 -18.87 7.70 3.85
C LEU A 116 -19.30 9.13 3.50
N ALA A 117 -20.51 9.55 3.87
CA ALA A 117 -20.98 10.94 3.69
C ALA A 117 -20.18 11.91 4.56
N ILE A 118 -19.90 11.56 5.83
CA ILE A 118 -19.02 12.36 6.70
C ILE A 118 -17.62 12.48 6.08
N GLY A 119 -17.03 11.38 5.63
CA GLY A 119 -15.72 11.38 4.98
C GLY A 119 -15.70 12.22 3.70
N GLY A 120 -16.73 12.11 2.85
CA GLY A 120 -16.91 12.95 1.65
C GLY A 120 -17.11 14.43 1.98
N GLY A 121 -17.88 14.74 3.02
CA GLY A 121 -18.07 16.10 3.51
C GLY A 121 -16.77 16.72 4.04
N LEU A 122 -15.95 15.96 4.79
CA LEU A 122 -14.64 16.41 5.26
C LEU A 122 -13.64 16.60 4.11
N LEU A 123 -13.69 15.75 3.09
CA LEU A 123 -12.90 15.93 1.88
C LEU A 123 -13.28 17.20 1.15
N LEU A 124 -14.59 17.45 0.99
CA LEU A 124 -15.09 18.69 0.39
C LEU A 124 -14.68 19.91 1.21
N ALA A 125 -14.80 19.84 2.54
CA ALA A 125 -14.34 20.89 3.43
C ALA A 125 -12.84 21.16 3.28
N TYR A 126 -12.02 20.11 3.13
CA TYR A 126 -10.59 20.25 2.85
C TYR A 126 -10.32 20.92 1.50
N ILE A 127 -11.04 20.54 0.45
CA ILE A 127 -10.93 21.14 -0.88
C ILE A 127 -11.25 22.64 -0.83
N LEU A 128 -12.31 23.01 -0.12
CA LEU A 128 -12.69 24.41 0.06
C LEU A 128 -11.66 25.16 0.91
N TYR A 129 -11.17 24.54 1.97
CA TYR A 129 -10.13 25.11 2.82
C TYR A 129 -8.83 25.38 2.05
N ASP A 130 -8.32 24.39 1.28
CA ASP A 130 -7.10 24.57 0.49
C ASP A 130 -7.23 25.68 -0.56
N ARG A 131 -8.40 25.81 -1.20
CA ARG A 131 -8.65 26.88 -2.19
C ARG A 131 -8.68 28.29 -1.59
N HIS A 132 -9.04 28.43 -0.33
CA HIS A 132 -9.18 29.73 0.34
C HIS A 132 -8.02 30.02 1.32
N SER A 133 -7.18 29.06 1.60
CA SER A 133 -6.07 29.23 2.53
C SER A 133 -4.98 30.13 1.94
N PRO A 134 -4.57 31.19 2.63
CA PRO A 134 -3.44 32.03 2.21
C PRO A 134 -2.09 31.35 2.53
N TYR A 135 -2.08 30.25 3.29
CA TYR A 135 -0.90 29.53 3.72
C TYR A 135 -0.76 28.20 3.01
N PRO A 136 0.47 27.69 2.84
CA PRO A 136 0.70 26.34 2.28
C PRO A 136 0.00 25.28 3.13
N THR A 137 -0.87 24.51 2.50
CA THR A 137 -1.60 23.40 3.13
C THR A 137 -0.77 22.11 3.14
N VAL A 138 -1.18 21.11 3.95
CA VAL A 138 -0.50 19.82 4.08
C VAL A 138 -0.46 19.05 2.75
N LEU A 139 -1.55 19.12 1.99
CA LEU A 139 -1.69 18.46 0.68
C LEU A 139 -2.26 19.46 -0.33
N PRO A 140 -1.44 20.34 -0.91
CA PRO A 140 -1.93 21.36 -1.85
C PRO A 140 -2.59 20.72 -3.06
N LEU A 141 -3.83 21.08 -3.37
CA LEU A 141 -4.56 20.56 -4.52
C LEU A 141 -3.90 20.91 -5.87
N ARG A 142 -3.01 21.91 -5.89
CA ARG A 142 -2.22 22.25 -7.07
C ARG A 142 -1.37 21.07 -7.56
N LEU A 143 -0.96 20.13 -6.67
CA LEU A 143 -0.24 18.93 -7.05
C LEU A 143 -1.02 18.07 -8.05
N PHE A 144 -2.34 18.01 -7.92
CA PHE A 144 -3.21 17.26 -8.83
C PHE A 144 -3.42 17.93 -10.20
N HIS A 145 -2.89 19.15 -10.42
CA HIS A 145 -2.81 19.75 -11.75
C HIS A 145 -1.67 19.16 -12.57
N HIS A 146 -0.62 18.65 -11.92
CA HIS A 146 0.43 17.88 -12.60
C HIS A 146 -0.14 16.54 -13.06
N ARG A 147 -0.13 16.34 -14.39
CA ARG A 147 -0.71 15.14 -15.02
C ARG A 147 -0.11 13.85 -14.45
N THR A 148 1.20 13.83 -14.24
CA THR A 148 1.93 12.69 -13.70
C THR A 148 1.50 12.40 -12.26
N PHE A 149 1.47 13.40 -11.38
CA PHE A 149 1.06 13.23 -9.98
C PHE A 149 -0.39 12.73 -9.88
N LYS A 150 -1.31 13.26 -10.69
CA LYS A 150 -2.70 12.80 -10.74
C LYS A 150 -2.79 11.35 -11.20
N ALA A 151 -2.07 10.98 -12.27
CA ALA A 151 -2.06 9.62 -12.78
C ALA A 151 -1.47 8.63 -11.77
N THR A 152 -0.33 8.97 -11.15
CA THR A 152 0.29 8.12 -10.13
C THR A 152 -0.58 7.98 -8.89
N SER A 153 -1.27 9.04 -8.46
CA SER A 153 -2.21 8.99 -7.33
C SER A 153 -3.36 8.00 -7.57
N ILE A 154 -4.00 8.07 -8.73
CA ILE A 154 -5.06 7.11 -9.12
C ILE A 154 -4.47 5.70 -9.25
N GLY A 155 -3.29 5.58 -9.88
CA GLY A 155 -2.60 4.30 -10.03
C GLY A 155 -2.25 3.65 -8.70
N LEU A 156 -1.72 4.40 -7.74
CA LEU A 156 -1.39 3.92 -6.39
C LEU A 156 -2.63 3.51 -5.61
N PHE A 157 -3.71 4.27 -5.68
CA PHE A 157 -4.97 3.89 -5.04
C PHE A 157 -5.48 2.53 -5.56
N LEU A 158 -5.58 2.38 -6.88
CA LEU A 158 -6.02 1.13 -7.53
C LEU A 158 -5.04 -0.03 -7.27
N ALA A 159 -3.73 0.23 -7.34
CA ALA A 159 -2.71 -0.78 -7.06
C ALA A 159 -2.81 -1.28 -5.61
N ASN A 160 -3.02 -0.40 -4.63
CA ASN A 160 -3.17 -0.81 -3.24
C ASN A 160 -4.45 -1.63 -3.01
N ILE A 161 -5.55 -1.36 -3.72
CA ILE A 161 -6.73 -2.24 -3.73
C ILE A 161 -6.35 -3.64 -4.20
N ALA A 162 -5.65 -3.74 -5.34
CA ALA A 162 -5.27 -5.01 -5.95
C ALA A 162 -4.21 -5.79 -5.15
N ILE A 163 -3.46 -5.12 -4.27
CA ILE A 163 -2.37 -5.72 -3.49
C ILE A 163 -2.84 -6.11 -2.09
N MET A 164 -3.43 -5.17 -1.37
CA MET A 164 -3.73 -5.34 0.07
C MET A 164 -4.97 -6.20 0.30
N GLY A 165 -5.95 -6.13 -0.60
CA GLY A 165 -7.12 -7.02 -0.52
C GLY A 165 -6.75 -8.50 -0.58
N PRO A 166 -6.05 -8.99 -1.61
CA PRO A 166 -5.54 -10.36 -1.64
C PRO A 166 -4.58 -10.70 -0.50
N MET A 167 -3.78 -9.75 -0.02
CA MET A 167 -2.88 -9.98 1.12
C MET A 167 -3.65 -10.30 2.40
N PHE A 168 -4.86 -9.77 2.55
CA PHE A 168 -5.78 -10.15 3.62
C PHE A 168 -6.43 -11.53 3.37
N LEU A 169 -6.83 -11.83 2.14
CA LEU A 169 -7.55 -13.07 1.80
C LEU A 169 -6.67 -14.31 1.72
N LEU A 170 -5.42 -14.20 1.26
CA LEU A 170 -4.53 -15.34 1.07
C LEU A 170 -4.33 -16.19 2.32
N PRO A 171 -4.05 -15.63 3.52
CA PRO A 171 -3.97 -16.42 4.75
C PRO A 171 -5.27 -17.17 5.07
N LEU A 172 -6.44 -16.55 4.80
CA LEU A 172 -7.74 -17.18 5.03
C LEU A 172 -7.97 -18.35 4.08
N ILE A 173 -7.56 -18.22 2.80
CA ILE A 173 -7.63 -19.33 1.84
C ILE A 173 -6.73 -20.49 2.29
N PHE A 174 -5.51 -20.21 2.70
CA PHE A 174 -4.56 -21.22 3.12
C PHE A 174 -5.03 -21.97 4.36
N GLN A 175 -5.64 -21.27 5.31
CA GLN A 175 -6.18 -21.90 6.51
C GLN A 175 -7.50 -22.65 6.25
N ASN A 176 -8.44 -22.03 5.51
CA ASN A 176 -9.81 -22.57 5.37
C ASN A 176 -9.99 -23.52 4.18
N MET A 177 -9.21 -23.38 3.10
CA MET A 177 -9.30 -24.27 1.93
C MET A 177 -8.20 -25.32 1.88
N LEU A 178 -6.96 -24.94 2.24
CA LEU A 178 -5.82 -25.86 2.22
C LEU A 178 -5.54 -26.47 3.60
N GLU A 179 -6.37 -26.16 4.60
CA GLU A 179 -6.28 -26.67 5.98
C GLU A 179 -4.89 -26.50 6.63
N LEU A 180 -4.16 -25.45 6.22
CA LEU A 180 -2.85 -25.16 6.78
C LEU A 180 -3.00 -24.53 8.18
N THR A 181 -2.04 -24.85 9.05
CA THR A 181 -1.89 -24.14 10.33
C THR A 181 -1.59 -22.65 10.10
N THR A 182 -1.73 -21.84 11.13
CA THR A 182 -1.41 -20.38 11.05
C THR A 182 0.03 -20.15 10.58
N ILE A 183 0.98 -20.94 11.09
CA ILE A 183 2.38 -20.90 10.62
C ILE A 183 2.48 -21.37 9.17
N GLY A 184 1.82 -22.48 8.82
CA GLY A 184 1.80 -23.00 7.45
C GLY A 184 1.31 -21.98 6.45
N ALA A 185 0.22 -21.25 6.76
CA ALA A 185 -0.32 -20.18 5.95
C ALA A 185 0.66 -19.01 5.82
N ALA A 186 1.36 -18.64 6.91
CA ALA A 186 2.38 -17.61 6.89
C ALA A 186 3.59 -17.99 6.01
N LEU A 187 4.08 -19.22 6.14
CA LEU A 187 5.17 -19.75 5.31
C LEU A 187 4.80 -19.82 3.83
N ALA A 188 3.53 -20.12 3.52
CA ALA A 188 3.03 -20.14 2.16
C ALA A 188 3.08 -18.77 1.46
N LEU A 189 3.18 -17.66 2.21
CA LEU A 189 3.34 -16.30 1.66
C LEU A 189 4.80 -15.93 1.37
N ILE A 190 5.79 -16.67 1.87
CA ILE A 190 7.22 -16.38 1.66
C ILE A 190 7.55 -16.25 0.17
N PRO A 191 7.09 -17.11 -0.75
CA PRO A 191 7.40 -16.97 -2.17
C PRO A 191 7.00 -15.62 -2.75
N GLN A 192 5.86 -15.07 -2.32
CA GLN A 192 5.44 -13.72 -2.76
C GLN A 192 6.42 -12.64 -2.28
N GLY A 193 6.82 -12.69 -1.01
CA GLY A 193 7.81 -11.77 -0.46
C GLY A 193 9.17 -11.87 -1.17
N LEU A 194 9.62 -13.09 -1.47
CA LEU A 194 10.84 -13.34 -2.24
C LEU A 194 10.74 -12.78 -3.66
N GLY A 195 9.59 -12.91 -4.33
CA GLY A 195 9.35 -12.30 -5.63
C GLY A 195 9.50 -10.78 -5.61
N MET A 196 8.91 -10.12 -4.60
CA MET A 196 9.07 -8.69 -4.38
C MET A 196 10.54 -8.30 -4.15
N LEU A 197 11.26 -9.08 -3.35
CA LEU A 197 12.67 -8.85 -3.02
C LEU A 197 13.58 -8.95 -4.25
N VAL A 198 13.44 -10.03 -5.01
CA VAL A 198 14.26 -10.31 -6.20
C VAL A 198 14.07 -9.23 -7.27
N MET A 199 12.85 -8.77 -7.48
CA MET A 199 12.58 -7.78 -8.54
C MET A 199 13.04 -6.37 -8.20
N ARG A 200 13.10 -6.01 -6.92
CA ARG A 200 13.34 -4.64 -6.44
C ARG A 200 14.61 -3.98 -6.99
N PRO A 201 15.79 -4.60 -6.98
CA PRO A 201 17.02 -3.97 -7.50
C PRO A 201 17.00 -3.76 -9.03
N TYR A 202 16.16 -4.51 -9.74
CA TYR A 202 16.03 -4.36 -11.19
C TYR A 202 15.07 -3.23 -11.57
N ILE A 203 14.04 -2.97 -10.76
CA ILE A 203 13.00 -1.98 -11.05
C ILE A 203 13.59 -0.58 -11.17
N GLY A 204 14.43 -0.14 -10.23
CA GLY A 204 15.08 1.17 -10.30
C GLY A 204 15.86 1.36 -11.61
N ARG A 205 16.69 0.38 -11.98
CA ARG A 205 17.43 0.40 -13.24
C ARG A 205 16.53 0.39 -14.48
N MET A 206 15.41 -0.31 -14.40
CA MET A 206 14.43 -0.34 -15.51
C MET A 206 13.72 1.00 -15.66
N ILE A 207 13.31 1.63 -14.55
CA ILE A 207 12.71 2.97 -14.56
C ILE A 207 13.66 3.97 -15.24
N ASP A 208 14.95 3.93 -14.86
CA ASP A 208 15.96 4.81 -15.42
C ASP A 208 16.20 4.59 -16.92
N LYS A 209 16.05 3.35 -17.42
CA LYS A 209 16.30 3.00 -18.82
C LYS A 209 15.09 3.18 -19.73
N VAL A 210 13.90 2.77 -19.30
CA VAL A 210 12.72 2.64 -20.17
C VAL A 210 11.53 3.49 -19.71
N GLY A 211 11.67 4.22 -18.60
CA GLY A 211 10.60 5.03 -18.00
C GLY A 211 9.62 4.25 -17.12
N ALA A 212 8.89 4.96 -16.28
CA ALA A 212 7.97 4.38 -15.31
C ALA A 212 6.78 3.67 -15.99
N LYS A 213 6.25 4.21 -17.08
CA LYS A 213 5.11 3.65 -17.83
C LYS A 213 5.34 2.18 -18.21
N ARG A 214 6.44 1.88 -18.89
CA ARG A 214 6.74 0.51 -19.33
C ARG A 214 6.94 -0.44 -18.17
N VAL A 215 7.61 0.03 -17.11
CA VAL A 215 7.83 -0.77 -15.89
C VAL A 215 6.51 -1.10 -15.22
N VAL A 216 5.57 -0.16 -15.08
CA VAL A 216 4.25 -0.42 -14.50
C VAL A 216 3.48 -1.42 -15.35
N LEU A 217 3.43 -1.26 -16.69
CA LEU A 217 2.69 -2.17 -17.57
C LEU A 217 3.23 -3.61 -17.51
N VAL A 218 4.56 -3.79 -17.56
CA VAL A 218 5.19 -5.11 -17.40
C VAL A 218 4.91 -5.70 -16.02
N SER A 219 4.98 -4.88 -14.98
CA SER A 219 4.72 -5.31 -13.61
C SER A 219 3.25 -5.69 -13.38
N VAL A 220 2.31 -4.97 -13.99
CA VAL A 220 0.88 -5.34 -14.01
C VAL A 220 0.70 -6.68 -14.72
N ALA A 221 1.31 -6.88 -15.89
CA ALA A 221 1.23 -8.16 -16.60
C ALA A 221 1.76 -9.33 -15.77
N LEU A 222 2.93 -9.18 -15.13
CA LEU A 222 3.48 -10.18 -14.21
C LEU A 222 2.57 -10.44 -13.01
N SER A 223 2.01 -9.38 -12.41
CA SER A 223 1.07 -9.51 -11.30
C SER A 223 -0.22 -10.21 -11.73
N MET A 224 -0.71 -9.97 -12.94
CA MET A 224 -1.86 -10.67 -13.51
C MET A 224 -1.57 -12.16 -13.73
N LEU A 225 -0.40 -12.51 -14.31
CA LEU A 225 0.03 -13.90 -14.48
C LEU A 225 0.07 -14.66 -13.16
N GLY A 226 0.44 -13.98 -12.06
CA GLY A 226 0.40 -14.55 -10.73
C GLY A 226 -0.96 -14.48 -10.02
N SER A 227 -1.88 -13.58 -10.43
CA SER A 227 -3.18 -13.42 -9.75
C SER A 227 -4.29 -14.24 -10.40
N VAL A 228 -4.30 -14.39 -11.73
CA VAL A 228 -5.33 -15.13 -12.46
C VAL A 228 -5.41 -16.60 -12.02
N PRO A 229 -4.31 -17.35 -11.86
CA PRO A 229 -4.38 -18.73 -11.37
C PRO A 229 -4.99 -18.87 -9.96
N LEU A 230 -4.90 -17.83 -9.12
CA LEU A 230 -5.47 -17.84 -7.77
C LEU A 230 -7.01 -17.83 -7.77
N VAL A 231 -7.64 -17.42 -8.88
CA VAL A 231 -9.11 -17.53 -9.05
C VAL A 231 -9.54 -18.99 -9.15
N PHE A 232 -8.68 -19.89 -9.61
CA PHE A 232 -8.98 -21.31 -9.84
C PHE A 232 -8.39 -22.23 -8.75
N ILE A 233 -8.00 -21.67 -7.61
CA ILE A 233 -7.44 -22.45 -6.51
C ILE A 233 -8.46 -23.42 -5.94
N THR A 234 -8.04 -24.66 -5.68
CA THR A 234 -8.84 -25.72 -5.10
C THR A 234 -8.06 -26.41 -3.98
N GLN A 235 -8.72 -27.26 -3.19
CA GLN A 235 -8.07 -28.05 -2.14
C GLN A 235 -6.94 -28.95 -2.67
N GLN A 236 -7.00 -29.35 -3.93
CA GLN A 236 -5.99 -30.22 -4.58
C GLN A 236 -4.84 -29.44 -5.24
N THR A 237 -4.83 -28.11 -5.11
CA THR A 237 -3.80 -27.28 -5.75
C THR A 237 -2.42 -27.59 -5.17
N SER A 238 -1.47 -27.94 -6.03
CA SER A 238 -0.09 -28.23 -5.62
C SER A 238 0.56 -27.02 -4.95
N PHE A 239 1.20 -27.24 -3.79
CA PHE A 239 1.92 -26.19 -3.06
C PHE A 239 3.10 -25.62 -3.87
N ILE A 240 3.76 -26.44 -4.69
CA ILE A 240 4.86 -25.99 -5.56
C ILE A 240 4.31 -25.03 -6.62
N TRP A 241 3.19 -25.38 -7.25
CA TRP A 241 2.52 -24.51 -8.22
C TRP A 241 2.09 -23.19 -7.60
N LEU A 242 1.47 -23.26 -6.41
CA LEU A 242 1.06 -22.09 -5.66
C LEU A 242 2.23 -21.17 -5.33
N SER A 243 3.37 -21.75 -4.91
CA SER A 243 4.59 -20.99 -4.61
C SER A 243 5.13 -20.27 -5.85
N PHE A 244 5.11 -20.91 -7.02
CA PHE A 244 5.51 -20.28 -8.28
C PHE A 244 4.58 -19.13 -8.68
N VAL A 245 3.28 -19.34 -8.55
CA VAL A 245 2.24 -18.33 -8.84
C VAL A 245 2.40 -17.10 -7.92
N LEU A 246 2.58 -17.33 -6.61
CA LEU A 246 2.79 -16.27 -5.64
C LEU A 246 4.11 -15.53 -5.84
N PHE A 247 5.19 -16.24 -6.18
CA PHE A 247 6.48 -15.62 -6.51
C PHE A 247 6.34 -14.69 -7.71
N THR A 248 5.70 -15.15 -8.79
CA THR A 248 5.45 -14.35 -10.01
C THR A 248 4.58 -13.12 -9.69
N ARG A 249 3.53 -13.32 -8.88
CA ARG A 249 2.70 -12.21 -8.40
C ARG A 249 3.52 -11.20 -7.60
N GLY A 250 4.38 -11.68 -6.70
CA GLY A 250 5.27 -10.85 -5.89
C GLY A 250 6.20 -9.97 -6.74
N MET A 251 6.79 -10.52 -7.79
CA MET A 251 7.61 -9.76 -8.73
C MET A 251 6.83 -8.58 -9.36
N GLY A 252 5.60 -8.81 -9.79
CA GLY A 252 4.74 -7.78 -10.36
C GLY A 252 4.35 -6.72 -9.34
N VAL A 253 3.85 -7.14 -8.17
CA VAL A 253 3.42 -6.24 -7.09
C VAL A 253 4.53 -5.29 -6.66
N GLY A 254 5.76 -5.81 -6.48
CA GLY A 254 6.92 -4.98 -6.12
C GLY A 254 7.23 -3.91 -7.16
N GLY A 255 7.06 -4.24 -8.45
CA GLY A 255 7.31 -3.30 -9.54
C GLY A 255 6.29 -2.18 -9.65
N ILE A 256 5.01 -2.49 -9.49
CA ILE A 256 3.92 -1.51 -9.62
C ILE A 256 4.10 -0.37 -8.61
N THR A 257 4.23 -0.69 -7.32
CA THR A 257 4.29 0.31 -6.26
C THR A 257 5.51 1.20 -6.39
N ILE A 258 6.70 0.61 -6.61
CA ILE A 258 7.95 1.37 -6.72
C ILE A 258 7.92 2.30 -7.91
N ALA A 259 7.46 1.82 -9.08
CA ALA A 259 7.44 2.63 -10.29
C ALA A 259 6.44 3.79 -10.20
N LEU A 260 5.23 3.53 -9.66
CA LEU A 260 4.23 4.58 -9.44
C LEU A 260 4.72 5.61 -8.41
N SER A 261 5.21 5.16 -7.25
CA SER A 261 5.67 6.08 -6.19
C SER A 261 6.89 6.90 -6.66
N SER A 262 7.80 6.32 -7.46
CA SER A 262 8.93 7.04 -8.02
C SER A 262 8.49 8.12 -9.01
N ASP A 263 7.56 7.79 -9.90
CA ASP A 263 7.08 8.71 -10.95
C ASP A 263 6.24 9.87 -10.40
N ALA A 264 5.64 9.69 -9.23
CA ALA A 264 4.84 10.72 -8.56
C ALA A 264 5.63 12.00 -8.23
N TYR A 265 6.94 11.89 -8.10
CA TYR A 265 7.83 13.03 -7.83
C TYR A 265 8.40 13.66 -9.11
N THR A 266 8.17 13.04 -10.27
CA THR A 266 8.74 13.49 -11.54
C THR A 266 8.07 14.79 -11.99
N GLY A 267 8.90 15.82 -12.25
CA GLY A 267 8.44 17.13 -12.72
C GLY A 267 7.83 18.04 -11.64
N LEU A 268 7.98 17.67 -10.36
CA LEU A 268 7.61 18.54 -9.23
C LEU A 268 8.78 19.44 -8.82
N ASP A 269 8.47 20.65 -8.40
CA ASP A 269 9.43 21.56 -7.80
C ASP A 269 9.89 21.06 -6.42
N GLU A 270 11.08 21.46 -5.97
CA GLU A 270 11.68 21.03 -4.70
C GLU A 270 10.78 21.29 -3.48
N GLN A 271 10.05 22.40 -3.50
CA GLN A 271 9.09 22.79 -2.47
C GLN A 271 7.83 21.92 -2.42
N ASP A 272 7.51 21.21 -3.50
CA ASP A 272 6.34 20.34 -3.64
C ASP A 272 6.63 18.88 -3.29
N LEU A 273 7.92 18.50 -3.18
CA LEU A 273 8.31 17.13 -2.84
C LEU A 273 7.81 16.66 -1.45
N PRO A 274 7.92 17.47 -0.35
CA PRO A 274 7.40 17.04 0.95
C PRO A 274 5.87 16.84 0.97
N PRO A 275 5.03 17.80 0.48
CA PRO A 275 3.58 17.62 0.46
C PRO A 275 3.15 16.50 -0.51
N ALA A 276 3.87 16.26 -1.62
CA ALA A 276 3.62 15.13 -2.49
C ALA A 276 3.79 13.79 -1.76
N GLY A 277 4.87 13.66 -0.94
CA GLY A 277 5.08 12.48 -0.12
C GLY A 277 3.96 12.22 0.90
N VAL A 278 3.42 13.26 1.52
CA VAL A 278 2.25 13.15 2.40
C VAL A 278 1.04 12.65 1.60
N GLY A 279 0.76 13.26 0.43
CA GLY A 279 -0.35 12.88 -0.44
C GLY A 279 -0.28 11.41 -0.87
N ILE A 280 0.89 10.95 -1.30
CA ILE A 280 1.12 9.55 -1.68
C ILE A 280 0.78 8.62 -0.52
N ASN A 281 1.32 8.88 0.68
CA ASN A 281 1.05 8.05 1.86
C ASN A 281 -0.44 8.00 2.21
N VAL A 282 -1.16 9.13 2.15
CA VAL A 282 -2.61 9.17 2.39
C VAL A 282 -3.35 8.32 1.36
N ILE A 283 -3.01 8.45 0.08
CA ILE A 283 -3.64 7.71 -1.02
C ILE A 283 -3.36 6.21 -0.90
N GLU A 284 -2.13 5.81 -0.60
CA GLU A 284 -1.76 4.41 -0.39
C GLU A 284 -2.52 3.78 0.78
N ASN A 285 -2.61 4.47 1.91
CA ASN A 285 -3.34 3.99 3.08
C ASN A 285 -4.86 3.90 2.84
N LEU A 286 -5.45 4.88 2.16
CA LEU A 286 -6.86 4.84 1.76
C LEU A 286 -7.11 3.68 0.78
N GLY A 287 -6.25 3.52 -0.24
CA GLY A 287 -6.34 2.42 -1.20
C GLY A 287 -6.22 1.05 -0.52
N SER A 288 -5.29 0.92 0.43
CA SER A 288 -5.09 -0.31 1.21
C SER A 288 -6.31 -0.66 2.05
N SER A 289 -6.84 0.32 2.79
CA SER A 289 -8.02 0.13 3.64
C SER A 289 -9.27 -0.17 2.80
N PHE A 290 -9.46 0.58 1.70
CA PHE A 290 -10.55 0.34 0.77
C PHE A 290 -10.45 -1.04 0.13
N GLY A 291 -9.26 -1.42 -0.33
CA GLY A 291 -9.03 -2.73 -0.94
C GLY A 291 -9.33 -3.89 -0.01
N THR A 292 -8.80 -3.85 1.20
CA THR A 292 -9.05 -4.89 2.21
C THR A 292 -10.54 -5.02 2.51
N ALA A 293 -11.23 -3.92 2.75
CA ALA A 293 -12.63 -3.96 3.10
C ALA A 293 -13.56 -4.26 1.91
N LEU A 294 -13.23 -3.78 0.71
CA LEU A 294 -13.96 -4.14 -0.52
C LEU A 294 -13.92 -5.65 -0.74
N LEU A 295 -12.73 -6.24 -0.69
CA LEU A 295 -12.58 -7.68 -0.90
C LEU A 295 -13.22 -8.49 0.24
N ALA A 296 -13.11 -8.03 1.50
CA ALA A 296 -13.79 -8.65 2.63
C ALA A 296 -15.33 -8.60 2.48
N THR A 297 -15.88 -7.48 2.02
CA THR A 297 -17.33 -7.32 1.77
C THR A 297 -17.80 -8.27 0.66
N VAL A 298 -17.07 -8.31 -0.47
CA VAL A 298 -17.39 -9.21 -1.59
C VAL A 298 -17.29 -10.67 -1.15
N PHE A 299 -16.24 -11.01 -0.39
CA PHE A 299 -16.07 -12.35 0.18
C PHE A 299 -17.25 -12.73 1.06
N ALA A 300 -17.59 -11.89 2.03
CA ALA A 300 -18.69 -12.17 2.96
C ALA A 300 -20.05 -12.28 2.24
N ALA A 301 -20.38 -11.33 1.36
CA ALA A 301 -21.63 -11.32 0.62
C ALA A 301 -21.79 -12.55 -0.30
N THR A 302 -20.72 -12.93 -1.01
CA THR A 302 -20.75 -14.09 -1.91
C THR A 302 -20.74 -15.40 -1.13
N THR A 303 -20.02 -15.47 -0.01
CA THR A 303 -20.02 -16.66 0.86
C THR A 303 -21.40 -16.99 1.39
N LEU A 304 -22.20 -15.98 1.76
CA LEU A 304 -23.59 -16.16 2.24
C LEU A 304 -24.52 -16.74 1.16
N THR A 305 -24.29 -16.46 -0.12
CA THR A 305 -25.18 -16.86 -1.22
C THR A 305 -24.70 -18.07 -2.00
N ALA A 306 -23.40 -18.23 -2.18
CA ALA A 306 -22.80 -19.24 -3.08
C ALA A 306 -21.70 -20.09 -2.44
N GLY A 307 -21.44 -19.90 -1.14
CA GLY A 307 -20.41 -20.64 -0.40
C GLY A 307 -19.02 -20.02 -0.45
N GLN A 308 -18.15 -20.53 0.43
CA GLN A 308 -16.84 -19.93 0.73
C GLN A 308 -15.88 -19.89 -0.49
N VAL A 309 -15.87 -20.97 -1.28
CA VAL A 309 -15.03 -21.06 -2.50
C VAL A 309 -15.41 -19.97 -3.50
N ALA A 310 -16.72 -19.80 -3.73
CA ALA A 310 -17.22 -18.75 -4.61
C ALA A 310 -16.88 -17.35 -4.08
N GLY A 311 -16.92 -17.15 -2.75
CA GLY A 311 -16.50 -15.93 -2.09
C GLY A 311 -15.04 -15.56 -2.39
N PHE A 312 -14.13 -16.53 -2.31
CA PHE A 312 -12.72 -16.33 -2.67
C PHE A 312 -12.55 -15.99 -4.16
N HIS A 313 -13.19 -16.75 -5.04
CA HIS A 313 -13.11 -16.51 -6.50
C HIS A 313 -13.61 -15.10 -6.85
N ALA A 314 -14.77 -14.69 -6.34
CA ALA A 314 -15.34 -13.37 -6.58
C ALA A 314 -14.41 -12.25 -6.10
N SER A 315 -13.83 -12.39 -4.92
CA SER A 315 -12.91 -11.39 -4.35
C SER A 315 -11.63 -11.26 -5.17
N PHE A 316 -11.05 -12.38 -5.63
CA PHE A 316 -9.88 -12.33 -6.52
C PHE A 316 -10.19 -11.70 -7.88
N LEU A 317 -11.39 -11.92 -8.43
CA LEU A 317 -11.82 -11.25 -9.66
C LEU A 317 -11.86 -9.73 -9.48
N VAL A 318 -12.36 -9.25 -8.33
CA VAL A 318 -12.34 -7.80 -8.03
C VAL A 318 -10.91 -7.26 -7.95
N ALA A 319 -9.98 -8.00 -7.32
CA ALA A 319 -8.57 -7.61 -7.28
C ALA A 319 -7.93 -7.57 -8.68
N ILE A 320 -8.27 -8.51 -9.55
CA ILE A 320 -7.80 -8.54 -10.95
C ILE A 320 -8.37 -7.36 -11.72
N ILE A 321 -9.64 -7.02 -11.55
CA ILE A 321 -10.26 -5.85 -12.18
C ILE A 321 -9.53 -4.58 -11.73
N ALA A 322 -9.28 -4.42 -10.43
CA ALA A 322 -8.52 -3.28 -9.92
C ALA A 322 -7.11 -3.22 -10.54
N LEU A 323 -6.44 -4.37 -10.68
CA LEU A 323 -5.12 -4.47 -11.30
C LEU A 323 -5.14 -4.08 -12.80
N VAL A 324 -6.15 -4.51 -13.54
CA VAL A 324 -6.36 -4.09 -14.95
C VAL A 324 -6.59 -2.59 -15.02
N LEU A 325 -7.38 -2.02 -14.11
CA LEU A 325 -7.65 -0.59 -14.07
C LEU A 325 -6.38 0.25 -13.81
N VAL A 326 -5.33 -0.30 -13.17
CA VAL A 326 -4.03 0.38 -13.04
C VAL A 326 -3.41 0.70 -14.40
N THR A 327 -3.71 -0.06 -15.44
CA THR A 327 -3.17 0.21 -16.79
C THR A 327 -3.64 1.55 -17.35
N LEU A 328 -4.85 2.02 -16.98
CA LEU A 328 -5.40 3.28 -17.47
C LEU A 328 -4.56 4.50 -17.03
N PRO A 329 -4.31 4.73 -15.72
CA PRO A 329 -3.42 5.81 -15.30
C PRO A 329 -1.97 5.58 -15.74
N ALA A 330 -1.52 4.31 -15.90
CA ALA A 330 -0.18 4.01 -16.36
C ALA A 330 0.11 4.57 -17.77
N LEU A 331 -0.89 4.75 -18.62
CA LEU A 331 -0.72 5.36 -19.94
C LEU A 331 -0.29 6.83 -19.89
N PHE A 332 -0.46 7.49 -18.75
CA PHE A 332 -0.14 8.90 -18.55
C PHE A 332 1.16 9.12 -17.76
N LEU A 333 1.89 8.05 -17.45
CA LEU A 333 3.20 8.08 -16.78
C LEU A 333 4.31 8.47 -17.75
N THR A 334 5.49 8.78 -17.18
CA THR A 334 6.67 9.16 -17.95
C THR A 334 7.19 8.01 -18.81
N GLU A 335 7.49 8.32 -20.06
CA GLU A 335 8.25 7.48 -21.00
C GLU A 335 9.65 8.08 -21.20
N LYS A 336 10.64 7.21 -21.36
CA LYS A 336 11.97 7.58 -21.84
C LYS A 336 12.21 6.93 -23.19
#